data_918f84b6a6d3f83cc48639ba2be270df
#
_entry.id   918f84b6a6d3f83cc48639ba2be270df
#
_cell.length_a   1.000
_cell.length_b   1.000
_cell.length_c   1.000
_cell.angle_alpha   90.00
_cell.angle_beta   90.00
_cell.angle_gamma   90.00
#
_symmetry.space_group_name_H-M   'P 1'
#
loop_
_entity.id
_entity.type
_entity.pdbx_description
1 polymer ?
#
loop_
_entity_poly.entity_id
_entity_poly.type
_entity_poly.pdbx_seq_one_letter_code
_entity_poly.pdbx_strand_id
1 'polypeptide(L)'
;MVLLRKWEDRTALRGAHATRMADGVRNKTRKQSELDFAVRPLLRCAETLDGEVGEPLVPRYRESYGLFRSACAAVSAWGRALAEGASSSDSSEVHSKELEVQESLDEAQREISSSFLAVEPLPVRGGDVSTSRIEPRFGRALNTLVYKRADASQLEVRCWSKEEWPKVKYEYGGYAGKVDFAGFAYDLFRVSIDPKYCASLVDLVYEHARPTSGLPFLKMAASVALLAHEAGHLFESETNEARTECFAVQRVRELATILGTSPAYADELATAYWKDLYPRNPPGYRTPLCYDGGPLDLNPSSKRWP
;
A
#
# COMPACT_ATOMS: atom_id res chain seq x y z
N MET A 1 20.32 2.52 -1.84
CA MET A 1 19.14 1.92 -2.49
C MET A 1 17.97 1.76 -1.54
N VAL A 2 18.05 0.91 -0.49
CA VAL A 2 16.94 0.74 0.47
C VAL A 2 16.47 2.09 1.04
N LEU A 3 17.39 2.98 1.38
CA LEU A 3 17.05 4.30 1.91
C LEU A 3 16.34 5.19 0.88
N LEU A 4 16.75 5.15 -0.40
CA LEU A 4 16.09 5.90 -1.48
C LEU A 4 14.64 5.46 -1.66
N ARG A 5 14.40 4.13 -1.72
CA ARG A 5 13.03 3.61 -1.82
C ARG A 5 12.17 3.93 -0.60
N LYS A 6 12.71 3.79 0.59
CA LYS A 6 11.99 4.18 1.82
C LYS A 6 11.66 5.68 1.85
N TRP A 7 12.58 6.50 1.36
CA TRP A 7 12.33 7.94 1.25
C TRP A 7 11.23 8.25 0.24
N GLU A 8 11.27 7.58 -0.92
CA GLU A 8 10.24 7.72 -1.95
C GLU A 8 8.86 7.33 -1.43
N ASP A 9 8.74 6.15 -0.79
CA ASP A 9 7.48 5.70 -0.19
C ASP A 9 6.94 6.73 0.82
N ARG A 10 7.81 7.25 1.69
CA ARG A 10 7.40 8.27 2.65
C ARG A 10 6.99 9.58 1.98
N THR A 11 7.63 9.95 0.89
CA THR A 11 7.27 11.15 0.14
C THR A 11 5.90 10.98 -0.52
N ALA A 12 5.59 9.83 -1.09
CA ALA A 12 4.28 9.52 -1.62
C ALA A 12 3.20 9.53 -0.51
N LEU A 13 3.50 8.96 0.66
CA LEU A 13 2.59 8.99 1.82
C LEU A 13 2.32 10.41 2.32
N ARG A 14 3.36 11.25 2.40
CA ARG A 14 3.25 12.67 2.76
C ARG A 14 2.38 13.42 1.76
N GLY A 15 2.56 13.14 0.47
CA GLY A 15 1.74 13.69 -0.61
C GLY A 15 0.28 13.31 -0.48
N ALA A 16 -0.02 12.03 -0.36
CA ALA A 16 -1.39 11.54 -0.17
C ALA A 16 -2.05 12.13 1.09
N HIS A 17 -1.28 12.31 2.17
CA HIS A 17 -1.78 13.00 3.37
C HIS A 17 -2.09 14.47 3.10
N ALA A 18 -1.18 15.20 2.44
CA ALA A 18 -1.36 16.61 2.11
C ALA A 18 -2.59 16.83 1.20
N THR A 19 -2.80 15.96 0.20
CA THR A 19 -3.99 16.00 -0.66
C THR A 19 -5.27 15.86 0.14
N ARG A 20 -5.36 14.86 1.05
CA ARG A 20 -6.53 14.72 1.92
C ARG A 20 -6.77 15.94 2.82
N MET A 21 -5.71 16.56 3.31
CA MET A 21 -5.84 17.80 4.10
C MET A 21 -6.35 18.95 3.24
N ALA A 22 -5.86 19.10 2.01
CA ALA A 22 -6.34 20.10 1.06
C ALA A 22 -7.82 19.93 0.74
N ASP A 23 -8.27 18.69 0.47
CA ASP A 23 -9.68 18.36 0.27
C ASP A 23 -10.52 18.68 1.51
N GLY A 24 -10.00 18.36 2.69
CA GLY A 24 -10.67 18.68 3.94
C GLY A 24 -10.81 20.17 4.20
N VAL A 25 -9.81 20.99 3.82
CA VAL A 25 -9.88 22.46 3.90
C VAL A 25 -10.91 22.99 2.90
N ARG A 26 -10.88 22.52 1.64
CA ARG A 26 -11.83 22.86 0.58
C ARG A 26 -13.28 22.60 0.99
N ASN A 27 -13.50 21.44 1.61
CA ASN A 27 -14.82 20.99 2.10
C ASN A 27 -15.16 21.53 3.52
N LYS A 28 -14.36 22.44 4.07
CA LYS A 28 -14.54 23.05 5.41
C LYS A 28 -14.58 22.03 6.57
N THR A 29 -14.00 20.85 6.39
CA THR A 29 -13.90 19.81 7.43
C THR A 29 -12.56 19.81 8.14
N ARG A 30 -11.59 20.60 7.63
CA ARG A 30 -10.22 20.75 8.17
C ARG A 30 -9.81 22.23 8.20
N LYS A 31 -8.80 22.52 9.03
CA LYS A 31 -8.25 23.87 9.16
C LYS A 31 -7.06 24.06 8.23
N GLN A 32 -6.85 25.28 7.74
CA GLN A 32 -5.69 25.65 6.93
C GLN A 32 -4.37 25.27 7.63
N SER A 33 -4.26 25.48 8.94
CA SER A 33 -3.05 25.13 9.69
C SER A 33 -2.69 23.65 9.69
N GLU A 34 -3.67 22.76 9.51
CA GLU A 34 -3.43 21.31 9.36
C GLU A 34 -2.83 21.01 7.99
N LEU A 35 -3.30 21.69 6.93
CA LEU A 35 -2.74 21.60 5.60
C LEU A 35 -1.31 22.18 5.55
N ASP A 36 -1.09 23.35 6.13
CA ASP A 36 0.24 23.99 6.19
C ASP A 36 1.27 23.06 6.86
N PHE A 37 0.84 22.31 7.88
CA PHE A 37 1.68 21.29 8.49
C PHE A 37 1.93 20.10 7.57
N ALA A 38 0.90 19.60 6.88
CA ALA A 38 0.98 18.45 6.01
C ALA A 38 1.85 18.68 4.75
N VAL A 39 1.82 19.91 4.18
CA VAL A 39 2.63 20.24 2.99
C VAL A 39 4.08 20.54 3.30
N ARG A 40 4.43 20.87 4.53
CA ARG A 40 5.80 21.27 4.92
C ARG A 40 6.89 20.29 4.49
N PRO A 41 6.74 18.96 4.66
CA PRO A 41 7.74 18.00 4.19
C PRO A 41 7.89 17.99 2.67
N LEU A 42 6.82 18.26 1.91
CA LEU A 42 6.87 18.35 0.45
C LEU A 42 7.63 19.57 0.00
N LEU A 43 7.39 20.73 0.65
CA LEU A 43 8.10 21.98 0.38
C LEU A 43 9.61 21.87 0.65
N ARG A 44 10.00 21.00 1.56
CA ARG A 44 11.40 20.73 1.94
C ARG A 44 11.91 19.38 1.39
N CYS A 45 11.39 18.95 0.26
CA CYS A 45 11.68 17.64 -0.32
C CYS A 45 13.18 17.35 -0.43
N ALA A 46 13.97 18.22 -1.02
CA ALA A 46 15.40 18.02 -1.19
C ALA A 46 16.14 17.94 0.16
N GLU A 47 15.78 18.80 1.12
CA GLU A 47 16.38 18.75 2.47
C GLU A 47 16.06 17.44 3.19
N THR A 48 14.82 16.94 3.04
CA THR A 48 14.44 15.64 3.63
C THR A 48 15.16 14.48 2.95
N LEU A 49 15.35 14.53 1.63
CA LEU A 49 16.14 13.54 0.90
C LEU A 49 17.60 13.53 1.38
N ASP A 50 18.22 14.71 1.41
CA ASP A 50 19.62 14.87 1.83
C ASP A 50 19.81 14.43 3.30
N GLY A 51 18.84 14.73 4.18
CA GLY A 51 18.91 14.36 5.61
C GLY A 51 18.60 12.89 5.91
N GLU A 52 17.66 12.28 5.16
CA GLU A 52 17.22 10.91 5.43
C GLU A 52 18.04 9.85 4.65
N VAL A 53 18.56 10.20 3.48
CA VAL A 53 19.29 9.29 2.59
C VAL A 53 20.76 9.66 2.51
N GLY A 54 21.06 10.94 2.29
CA GLY A 54 22.40 11.42 1.97
C GLY A 54 22.85 11.02 0.57
N GLU A 55 23.89 11.66 0.04
CA GLU A 55 24.46 11.29 -1.25
C GLU A 55 25.12 9.89 -1.16
N PRO A 56 24.77 8.96 -2.05
CA PRO A 56 25.31 7.61 -2.02
C PRO A 56 26.83 7.58 -2.28
N LEU A 57 27.57 6.87 -1.45
CA LEU A 57 29.01 6.65 -1.65
C LEU A 57 29.31 5.77 -2.86
N VAL A 58 28.36 4.89 -3.22
CA VAL A 58 28.50 3.98 -4.37
C VAL A 58 28.10 4.68 -5.65
N PRO A 59 29.02 4.84 -6.65
CA PRO A 59 28.79 5.65 -7.84
C PRO A 59 27.52 5.29 -8.63
N ARG A 60 27.21 4.01 -8.78
CA ARG A 60 26.02 3.51 -9.49
C ARG A 60 24.68 4.00 -8.93
N TYR A 61 24.65 4.45 -7.69
CA TYR A 61 23.43 4.96 -7.05
C TYR A 61 23.34 6.48 -7.05
N ARG A 62 24.39 7.19 -7.47
CA ARG A 62 24.41 8.64 -7.56
C ARG A 62 23.45 9.17 -8.63
N GLU A 63 23.34 8.45 -9.75
CA GLU A 63 22.39 8.79 -10.81
C GLU A 63 20.96 8.71 -10.32
N SER A 64 20.57 7.59 -9.72
CA SER A 64 19.25 7.43 -9.11
C SER A 64 18.98 8.50 -8.03
N TYR A 65 19.97 8.79 -7.18
CA TYR A 65 19.85 9.85 -6.18
C TYR A 65 19.65 11.22 -6.82
N GLY A 66 20.40 11.51 -7.90
CA GLY A 66 20.29 12.74 -8.68
C GLY A 66 18.89 12.91 -9.27
N LEU A 67 18.30 11.85 -9.83
CA LEU A 67 16.94 11.85 -10.36
C LEU A 67 15.90 12.13 -9.26
N PHE A 68 16.00 11.49 -8.09
CA PHE A 68 15.12 11.80 -6.96
C PHE A 68 15.27 13.24 -6.47
N ARG A 69 16.50 13.73 -6.42
CA ARG A 69 16.75 15.11 -6.04
C ARG A 69 16.17 16.11 -7.05
N SER A 70 16.21 15.78 -8.33
CA SER A 70 15.56 16.57 -9.39
C SER A 70 14.04 16.53 -9.28
N ALA A 71 13.45 15.35 -8.98
CA ALA A 71 12.02 15.20 -8.76
C ALA A 71 11.51 16.03 -7.57
N CYS A 72 12.37 16.36 -6.61
CA CYS A 72 12.00 17.22 -5.48
C CYS A 72 11.52 18.64 -5.90
N ALA A 73 11.93 19.14 -7.05
CA ALA A 73 11.41 20.41 -7.57
C ALA A 73 9.91 20.28 -7.90
N ALA A 74 9.51 19.19 -8.56
CA ALA A 74 8.10 18.89 -8.86
C ALA A 74 7.30 18.64 -7.58
N VAL A 75 7.84 17.86 -6.63
CA VAL A 75 7.21 17.60 -5.32
C VAL A 75 6.97 18.90 -4.55
N SER A 76 7.94 19.82 -4.55
CA SER A 76 7.80 21.10 -3.86
C SER A 76 6.80 22.02 -4.57
N ALA A 77 6.73 21.99 -5.91
CA ALA A 77 5.74 22.73 -6.69
C ALA A 77 4.32 22.22 -6.40
N TRP A 78 4.15 20.90 -6.35
CA TRP A 78 2.88 20.30 -5.97
C TRP A 78 2.45 20.65 -4.54
N GLY A 79 3.39 20.63 -3.57
CA GLY A 79 3.12 21.06 -2.20
C GLY A 79 2.63 22.52 -2.12
N ARG A 80 3.19 23.43 -2.94
CA ARG A 80 2.71 24.83 -3.06
C ARG A 80 1.30 24.86 -3.66
N ALA A 81 1.07 24.17 -4.78
CA ALA A 81 -0.24 24.12 -5.42
C ALA A 81 -1.32 23.59 -4.49
N LEU A 82 -1.01 22.56 -3.67
CA LEU A 82 -1.93 22.06 -2.63
C LEU A 82 -2.27 23.14 -1.58
N ALA A 83 -1.27 23.88 -1.10
CA ALA A 83 -1.46 24.93 -0.10
C ALA A 83 -2.31 26.07 -0.64
N GLU A 84 -2.08 26.48 -1.88
CA GLU A 84 -2.77 27.58 -2.56
C GLU A 84 -4.15 27.16 -3.07
N GLY A 85 -4.24 25.97 -3.69
CA GLY A 85 -5.45 25.43 -4.30
C GLY A 85 -6.53 25.02 -3.30
N ALA A 86 -6.19 24.81 -2.03
CA ALA A 86 -7.19 24.55 -0.99
C ALA A 86 -8.14 25.73 -0.75
N SER A 87 -7.70 26.94 -1.08
CA SER A 87 -8.50 28.16 -0.99
C SER A 87 -9.26 28.49 -2.29
N SER A 88 -8.99 27.76 -3.38
CA SER A 88 -9.53 27.97 -4.72
C SER A 88 -10.52 26.86 -5.09
N SER A 89 -11.52 27.20 -5.90
CA SER A 89 -12.41 26.20 -6.52
C SER A 89 -11.79 25.49 -7.74
N ASP A 90 -10.63 25.98 -8.21
CA ASP A 90 -9.91 25.41 -9.35
C ASP A 90 -8.86 24.41 -8.88
N SER A 91 -9.09 23.13 -9.19
CA SER A 91 -8.18 22.05 -8.87
C SER A 91 -7.27 21.66 -10.05
N SER A 92 -7.36 22.34 -11.19
CA SER A 92 -6.65 21.95 -12.42
C SER A 92 -5.13 22.08 -12.26
N GLU A 93 -4.65 23.13 -11.59
CA GLU A 93 -3.23 23.34 -11.33
C GLU A 93 -2.68 22.27 -10.36
N VAL A 94 -3.43 21.95 -9.30
CA VAL A 94 -3.04 20.88 -8.35
C VAL A 94 -2.88 19.57 -9.08
N HIS A 95 -3.86 19.21 -9.94
CA HIS A 95 -3.81 17.96 -10.70
C HIS A 95 -2.66 17.93 -11.72
N SER A 96 -2.40 19.06 -12.43
CA SER A 96 -1.26 19.16 -13.34
C SER A 96 0.07 18.95 -12.62
N LYS A 97 0.24 19.54 -11.43
CA LYS A 97 1.47 19.36 -10.63
C LYS A 97 1.60 17.95 -10.05
N GLU A 98 0.50 17.31 -9.72
CA GLU A 98 0.49 15.90 -9.30
C GLU A 98 1.00 14.97 -10.41
N LEU A 99 0.56 15.18 -11.66
CA LEU A 99 1.06 14.42 -12.82
C LEU A 99 2.56 14.65 -13.06
N GLU A 100 3.06 15.89 -12.97
CA GLU A 100 4.49 16.20 -13.09
C GLU A 100 5.32 15.45 -12.02
N VAL A 101 4.80 15.37 -10.79
CA VAL A 101 5.45 14.60 -9.70
C VAL A 101 5.47 13.12 -10.03
N GLN A 102 4.33 12.58 -10.49
CA GLN A 102 4.23 11.16 -10.82
C GLN A 102 5.23 10.79 -11.92
N GLU A 103 5.29 11.54 -13.00
CA GLU A 103 6.23 11.30 -14.11
C GLU A 103 7.69 11.35 -13.62
N SER A 104 8.05 12.35 -12.81
CA SER A 104 9.42 12.54 -12.30
C SER A 104 9.83 11.42 -11.33
N LEU A 105 8.93 10.97 -10.48
CA LEU A 105 9.18 9.86 -9.56
C LEU A 105 9.22 8.51 -10.28
N ASP A 106 8.38 8.30 -11.30
CA ASP A 106 8.38 7.09 -12.11
C ASP A 106 9.68 6.95 -12.92
N GLU A 107 10.26 8.06 -13.40
CA GLU A 107 11.57 8.05 -14.06
C GLU A 107 12.67 7.62 -13.07
N ALA A 108 12.72 8.24 -11.91
CA ALA A 108 13.67 7.90 -10.85
C ALA A 108 13.52 6.43 -10.40
N GLN A 109 12.29 5.93 -10.30
CA GLN A 109 11.99 4.56 -9.93
C GLN A 109 12.37 3.54 -11.00
N ARG A 110 12.16 3.86 -12.28
CA ARG A 110 12.63 2.99 -13.39
C ARG A 110 14.14 2.81 -13.35
N GLU A 111 14.89 3.86 -13.08
CA GLU A 111 16.34 3.80 -12.96
C GLU A 111 16.77 2.95 -11.74
N ILE A 112 16.12 3.12 -10.60
CA ILE A 112 16.35 2.25 -9.44
C ILE A 112 16.05 0.79 -9.78
N SER A 113 14.94 0.52 -10.43
CA SER A 113 14.52 -0.85 -10.75
C SER A 113 15.48 -1.52 -11.72
N SER A 114 15.98 -0.80 -12.73
CA SER A 114 16.99 -1.31 -13.65
C SER A 114 18.29 -1.68 -12.92
N SER A 115 18.69 -0.87 -11.95
CA SER A 115 19.87 -1.12 -11.11
C SER A 115 19.68 -2.29 -10.13
N PHE A 116 18.42 -2.62 -9.75
CA PHE A 116 18.08 -3.71 -8.83
C PHE A 116 17.98 -5.08 -9.50
N LEU A 117 17.56 -5.14 -10.75
CA LEU A 117 17.45 -6.41 -11.50
C LEU A 117 18.82 -7.11 -11.68
N ALA A 118 19.92 -6.40 -11.44
CA ALA A 118 21.26 -6.94 -11.47
C ALA A 118 21.71 -7.62 -10.14
N VAL A 119 20.89 -7.56 -9.09
CA VAL A 119 21.21 -8.19 -7.80
C VAL A 119 20.02 -9.04 -7.36
N GLU A 120 20.15 -10.37 -7.43
CA GLU A 120 19.14 -11.25 -6.85
C GLU A 120 18.94 -10.89 -5.36
N PRO A 121 17.69 -10.66 -4.92
CA PRO A 121 17.45 -10.45 -3.51
C PRO A 121 17.88 -11.70 -2.73
N LEU A 122 18.72 -11.52 -1.73
CA LEU A 122 19.07 -12.59 -0.80
C LEU A 122 17.77 -13.22 -0.27
N PRO A 123 17.67 -14.56 -0.23
CA PRO A 123 16.49 -15.21 0.31
C PRO A 123 16.30 -14.75 1.76
N VAL A 124 15.21 -14.05 1.98
CA VAL A 124 14.83 -13.59 3.32
C VAL A 124 14.40 -14.82 4.09
N ARG A 125 15.14 -15.20 5.12
CA ARG A 125 14.70 -16.24 6.06
C ARG A 125 13.45 -15.75 6.78
N GLY A 126 12.46 -16.67 6.91
CA GLY A 126 11.12 -16.35 7.35
C GLY A 126 11.01 -15.57 8.65
N GLY A 127 9.93 -14.86 8.79
CA GLY A 127 9.49 -14.25 10.05
C GLY A 127 10.24 -13.00 10.52
N ASP A 128 11.39 -12.65 9.93
CA ASP A 128 12.13 -11.47 10.36
C ASP A 128 11.45 -10.17 9.90
N VAL A 129 10.83 -9.50 10.85
CA VAL A 129 10.20 -8.18 10.71
C VAL A 129 11.06 -7.05 11.28
N SER A 130 12.33 -7.32 11.54
CA SER A 130 13.29 -6.33 12.07
C SER A 130 13.66 -5.27 11.04
N THR A 131 13.55 -5.60 9.75
CA THR A 131 13.86 -4.68 8.65
C THR A 131 12.69 -4.59 7.68
N SER A 132 12.40 -3.37 7.23
CA SER A 132 11.42 -3.15 6.16
C SER A 132 11.96 -3.62 4.82
N ARG A 133 11.10 -4.26 4.02
CA ARG A 133 11.49 -4.81 2.72
C ARG A 133 10.34 -4.85 1.73
N ILE A 134 10.67 -4.84 0.45
CA ILE A 134 9.72 -5.17 -0.62
C ILE A 134 9.66 -6.70 -0.73
N GLU A 135 8.44 -7.23 -0.81
CA GLU A 135 8.17 -8.66 -0.96
C GLU A 135 7.75 -8.99 -2.39
N PRO A 136 8.69 -9.44 -3.24
CA PRO A 136 8.42 -9.62 -4.66
C PRO A 136 7.39 -10.73 -4.95
N ARG A 137 7.27 -11.74 -4.10
CA ARG A 137 6.25 -12.79 -4.27
C ARG A 137 4.85 -12.25 -4.00
N PHE A 138 4.68 -11.33 -3.05
CA PHE A 138 3.38 -10.71 -2.80
C PHE A 138 3.01 -9.76 -3.95
N GLY A 139 3.95 -8.96 -4.44
CA GLY A 139 3.73 -8.13 -5.62
C GLY A 139 3.31 -8.95 -6.85
N ARG A 140 4.01 -10.06 -7.14
CA ARG A 140 3.61 -10.98 -8.22
C ARG A 140 2.23 -11.62 -7.99
N ALA A 141 1.92 -11.99 -6.75
CA ALA A 141 0.61 -12.55 -6.42
C ALA A 141 -0.50 -11.54 -6.67
N LEU A 142 -0.31 -10.29 -6.28
CA LEU A 142 -1.26 -9.21 -6.58
C LEU A 142 -1.36 -8.92 -8.07
N ASN A 143 -0.24 -8.87 -8.81
CA ASN A 143 -0.27 -8.73 -10.26
C ASN A 143 -1.09 -9.84 -10.92
N THR A 144 -0.92 -11.09 -10.47
CA THR A 144 -1.69 -12.22 -10.98
C THR A 144 -3.17 -12.08 -10.63
N LEU A 145 -3.50 -11.68 -9.42
CA LEU A 145 -4.87 -11.49 -8.97
C LEU A 145 -5.58 -10.38 -9.75
N VAL A 146 -4.92 -9.23 -9.89
CA VAL A 146 -5.49 -8.01 -10.47
C VAL A 146 -5.47 -8.04 -11.99
N TYR A 147 -4.31 -8.27 -12.58
CA TYR A 147 -4.11 -8.15 -14.03
C TYR A 147 -4.14 -9.50 -14.75
N LYS A 148 -4.31 -10.61 -14.03
CA LYS A 148 -4.23 -11.97 -14.58
C LYS A 148 -2.90 -12.25 -15.31
N ARG A 149 -1.83 -11.56 -14.92
CA ARG A 149 -0.51 -11.62 -15.52
C ARG A 149 0.57 -11.68 -14.44
N ALA A 150 1.29 -12.77 -14.39
CA ALA A 150 2.37 -12.99 -13.41
C ALA A 150 3.67 -12.22 -13.79
N ASP A 151 3.82 -11.83 -15.04
CA ASP A 151 5.00 -11.15 -15.58
C ASP A 151 4.94 -9.61 -15.43
N ALA A 152 3.79 -9.07 -15.04
CA ALA A 152 3.68 -7.65 -14.74
C ALA A 152 4.41 -7.34 -13.42
N SER A 153 5.53 -6.62 -13.48
CA SER A 153 6.35 -6.28 -12.31
C SER A 153 5.94 -4.95 -11.65
N GLN A 154 4.68 -4.55 -11.81
CA GLN A 154 4.25 -3.19 -11.46
C GLN A 154 3.85 -3.03 -9.99
N LEU A 155 3.26 -4.05 -9.36
CA LEU A 155 2.80 -3.92 -7.97
C LEU A 155 3.91 -4.24 -6.98
N GLU A 156 4.18 -3.29 -6.10
CA GLU A 156 5.10 -3.46 -4.98
C GLU A 156 4.31 -3.67 -3.68
N VAL A 157 4.68 -4.70 -2.92
CA VAL A 157 4.17 -4.90 -1.57
C VAL A 157 5.32 -4.69 -0.59
N ARG A 158 5.19 -3.72 0.27
CA ARG A 158 6.17 -3.41 1.31
C ARG A 158 5.72 -3.92 2.66
N CYS A 159 6.55 -4.74 3.24
CA CYS A 159 6.49 -5.14 4.64
C CYS A 159 7.33 -4.18 5.46
N TRP A 160 6.71 -3.45 6.37
CA TRP A 160 7.40 -2.51 7.24
C TRP A 160 7.98 -3.21 8.48
N SER A 161 9.05 -2.66 9.06
CA SER A 161 9.54 -3.10 10.35
C SER A 161 8.65 -2.59 11.49
N LYS A 162 8.77 -3.21 12.67
CA LYS A 162 8.04 -2.76 13.87
C LYS A 162 8.43 -1.35 14.30
N GLU A 163 9.68 -0.97 14.07
CA GLU A 163 10.21 0.36 14.43
C GLU A 163 9.72 1.44 13.47
N GLU A 164 9.54 1.10 12.18
CA GLU A 164 9.15 2.08 11.16
C GLU A 164 7.63 2.21 11.02
N TRP A 165 6.86 1.15 11.25
CA TRP A 165 5.42 1.14 11.06
C TRP A 165 4.65 2.25 11.79
N PRO A 166 4.97 2.60 13.06
CA PRO A 166 4.31 3.72 13.74
C PRO A 166 4.53 5.06 13.03
N LYS A 167 5.73 5.30 12.46
CA LYS A 167 6.03 6.51 11.69
C LYS A 167 5.25 6.52 10.38
N VAL A 168 5.19 5.38 9.69
CA VAL A 168 4.44 5.22 8.45
C VAL A 168 2.96 5.47 8.67
N LYS A 169 2.37 4.92 9.72
CA LYS A 169 0.97 5.19 10.11
C LYS A 169 0.74 6.68 10.36
N TYR A 170 1.66 7.33 11.04
CA TYR A 170 1.58 8.76 11.31
C TYR A 170 1.66 9.58 10.01
N GLU A 171 2.60 9.28 9.14
CA GLU A 171 2.80 9.98 7.87
C GLU A 171 1.60 9.81 6.93
N TYR A 172 1.00 8.61 6.88
CA TYR A 172 -0.17 8.32 6.06
C TYR A 172 -1.48 8.85 6.66
N GLY A 173 -1.72 8.58 7.96
CA GLY A 173 -2.96 8.92 8.66
C GLY A 173 -3.01 10.35 9.20
N GLY A 174 -1.87 11.03 9.24
CA GLY A 174 -1.71 12.35 9.82
C GLY A 174 -1.79 12.36 11.34
N TYR A 175 -1.74 13.56 11.91
CA TYR A 175 -1.72 13.78 13.36
C TYR A 175 -2.98 13.23 14.10
N ALA A 176 -4.03 12.92 13.34
CA ALA A 176 -5.27 12.42 13.94
C ALA A 176 -5.14 11.03 14.60
N GLY A 177 -4.00 10.34 14.45
CA GLY A 177 -3.47 9.21 15.25
C GLY A 177 -4.40 8.09 15.70
N LYS A 178 -5.68 8.14 15.34
CA LYS A 178 -6.73 7.26 15.84
C LYS A 178 -7.15 6.14 14.88
N VAL A 179 -6.59 6.13 13.67
CA VAL A 179 -6.94 5.08 12.72
C VAL A 179 -5.86 4.00 12.82
N ASP A 180 -6.22 2.90 13.46
CA ASP A 180 -5.40 1.70 13.46
C ASP A 180 -5.73 0.91 12.19
N PHE A 181 -4.91 1.06 11.16
CA PHE A 181 -5.01 0.31 9.92
C PHE A 181 -3.89 -0.74 9.84
N ALA A 182 -4.21 -1.84 9.20
CA ALA A 182 -3.33 -2.99 9.06
C ALA A 182 -2.50 -2.96 7.76
N GLY A 183 -2.96 -2.21 6.79
CA GLY A 183 -2.33 -1.96 5.50
C GLY A 183 -2.95 -0.74 4.84
N PHE A 184 -2.43 -0.35 3.70
CA PHE A 184 -3.01 0.66 2.82
C PHE A 184 -2.36 0.63 1.44
N ALA A 185 -3.15 0.91 0.43
CA ALA A 185 -2.70 1.26 -0.92
C ALA A 185 -2.69 2.78 -1.05
N TYR A 186 -1.66 3.39 -1.64
CA TYR A 186 -1.53 4.85 -1.67
C TYR A 186 -1.22 5.44 -3.06
N ASP A 187 -0.93 4.58 -4.00
CA ASP A 187 -0.90 4.87 -5.43
C ASP A 187 -1.36 3.63 -6.20
N LEU A 188 -1.33 3.68 -7.52
CA LEU A 188 -1.80 2.57 -8.36
C LEU A 188 -0.89 1.32 -8.32
N PHE A 189 0.25 1.38 -7.60
CA PHE A 189 1.27 0.35 -7.70
C PHE A 189 1.83 -0.13 -6.35
N ARG A 190 1.48 0.50 -5.24
CA ARG A 190 2.14 0.24 -3.96
C ARG A 190 1.16 -0.09 -2.84
N VAL A 191 1.50 -1.15 -2.13
CA VAL A 191 0.80 -1.62 -0.93
C VAL A 191 1.76 -1.65 0.25
N SER A 192 1.35 -1.10 1.36
CA SER A 192 2.06 -1.14 2.64
C SER A 192 1.34 -2.07 3.61
N ILE A 193 2.08 -2.96 4.25
CA ILE A 193 1.54 -3.98 5.18
C ILE A 193 2.19 -3.85 6.55
N ASP A 194 1.37 -3.87 7.59
CA ASP A 194 1.78 -3.96 9.00
C ASP A 194 2.67 -5.19 9.23
N PRO A 195 3.78 -5.05 9.97
CA PRO A 195 4.74 -6.13 10.21
C PRO A 195 4.10 -7.42 10.74
N LYS A 196 3.06 -7.33 11.57
CA LYS A 196 2.41 -8.54 12.12
C LYS A 196 1.66 -9.37 11.08
N TYR A 197 1.04 -8.73 10.09
CA TYR A 197 0.35 -9.43 8.99
C TYR A 197 1.36 -9.88 7.93
N CYS A 198 2.36 -9.06 7.67
CA CYS A 198 3.43 -9.45 6.77
C CYS A 198 4.17 -10.70 7.26
N ALA A 199 4.48 -10.81 8.56
CA ALA A 199 5.09 -12.01 9.12
C ALA A 199 4.28 -13.27 8.82
N SER A 200 2.94 -13.21 8.96
CA SER A 200 2.08 -14.36 8.63
C SER A 200 2.08 -14.71 7.15
N LEU A 201 2.12 -13.70 6.26
CA LEU A 201 2.24 -13.96 4.81
C LEU A 201 3.60 -14.55 4.45
N VAL A 202 4.67 -14.12 5.13
CA VAL A 202 6.01 -14.70 4.97
C VAL A 202 6.02 -16.15 5.43
N ASP A 203 5.45 -16.45 6.59
CA ASP A 203 5.31 -17.83 7.10
C ASP A 203 4.52 -18.70 6.10
N LEU A 204 3.44 -18.17 5.51
CA LEU A 204 2.64 -18.86 4.51
C LEU A 204 3.46 -19.21 3.26
N VAL A 205 4.20 -18.26 2.73
CA VAL A 205 4.80 -18.34 1.38
C VAL A 205 6.19 -18.97 1.41
N TYR A 206 7.00 -18.65 2.43
CA TYR A 206 8.40 -19.06 2.49
C TYR A 206 8.63 -20.24 3.42
N GLU A 207 7.91 -20.29 4.57
CA GLU A 207 8.01 -21.39 5.52
C GLU A 207 6.96 -22.47 5.29
N HIS A 208 6.06 -22.27 4.32
CA HIS A 208 4.96 -23.17 4.03
C HIS A 208 4.09 -23.49 5.26
N ALA A 209 4.00 -22.56 6.21
CA ALA A 209 3.21 -22.75 7.41
C ALA A 209 1.72 -22.89 7.06
N ARG A 210 1.06 -23.87 7.67
CA ARG A 210 -0.35 -24.21 7.46
C ARG A 210 -1.05 -24.46 8.79
N PRO A 211 -1.15 -23.43 9.66
CA PRO A 211 -1.94 -23.58 10.89
C PRO A 211 -3.41 -23.89 10.52
N THR A 212 -4.04 -24.82 11.23
CA THR A 212 -5.41 -25.29 10.92
C THR A 212 -6.44 -24.82 11.94
N SER A 213 -6.03 -24.18 13.03
CA SER A 213 -6.93 -23.74 14.09
C SER A 213 -6.31 -22.63 14.95
N GLY A 214 -7.14 -22.01 15.77
CA GLY A 214 -6.74 -21.03 16.77
C GLY A 214 -6.29 -19.68 16.18
N LEU A 215 -5.63 -18.88 17.01
CA LEU A 215 -5.19 -17.53 16.62
C LEU A 215 -4.23 -17.52 15.42
N PRO A 216 -3.24 -18.43 15.30
CA PRO A 216 -2.37 -18.45 14.13
C PRO A 216 -3.12 -18.66 12.81
N PHE A 217 -4.14 -19.53 12.79
CA PHE A 217 -4.97 -19.78 11.62
C PHE A 217 -5.81 -18.54 11.25
N LEU A 218 -6.50 -17.95 12.23
CA LEU A 218 -7.29 -16.75 12.00
C LEU A 218 -6.42 -15.57 11.55
N LYS A 219 -5.22 -15.44 12.11
CA LYS A 219 -4.26 -14.42 11.69
C LYS A 219 -3.79 -14.64 10.25
N MET A 220 -3.59 -15.90 9.84
CA MET A 220 -3.25 -16.24 8.46
C MET A 220 -4.37 -15.85 7.51
N ALA A 221 -5.62 -16.19 7.83
CA ALA A 221 -6.80 -15.80 7.06
C ALA A 221 -6.93 -14.28 6.95
N ALA A 222 -6.76 -13.56 8.07
CA ALA A 222 -6.78 -12.10 8.09
C ALA A 222 -5.66 -11.49 7.24
N SER A 223 -4.46 -12.10 7.22
CA SER A 223 -3.33 -11.58 6.46
C SER A 223 -3.53 -11.72 4.94
N VAL A 224 -4.09 -12.84 4.50
CA VAL A 224 -4.45 -13.04 3.08
C VAL A 224 -5.58 -12.10 2.68
N ALA A 225 -6.61 -11.95 3.53
CA ALA A 225 -7.72 -11.03 3.27
C ALA A 225 -7.27 -9.57 3.22
N LEU A 226 -6.36 -9.15 4.12
CA LEU A 226 -5.77 -7.81 4.09
C LEU A 226 -5.06 -7.54 2.74
N LEU A 227 -4.24 -8.48 2.28
CA LEU A 227 -3.56 -8.33 1.00
C LEU A 227 -4.54 -8.27 -0.17
N ALA A 228 -5.64 -9.03 -0.11
CA ALA A 228 -6.72 -8.97 -1.11
C ALA A 228 -7.51 -7.65 -1.03
N HIS A 229 -7.68 -7.07 0.16
CA HIS A 229 -8.32 -5.79 0.40
C HIS A 229 -7.53 -4.65 -0.26
N GLU A 230 -6.23 -4.59 -0.01
CA GLU A 230 -5.38 -3.58 -0.63
C GLU A 230 -5.34 -3.70 -2.16
N ALA A 231 -5.42 -4.94 -2.69
CA ALA A 231 -5.59 -5.15 -4.12
C ALA A 231 -6.92 -4.58 -4.64
N GLY A 232 -7.97 -4.58 -3.85
CA GLY A 232 -9.27 -4.00 -4.19
C GLY A 232 -9.20 -2.50 -4.44
N HIS A 233 -8.45 -1.77 -3.61
CA HIS A 233 -8.21 -0.34 -3.82
C HIS A 233 -7.47 -0.06 -5.13
N LEU A 234 -6.51 -0.91 -5.49
CA LEU A 234 -5.73 -0.75 -6.72
C LEU A 234 -6.54 -1.10 -7.99
N PHE A 235 -7.36 -2.14 -7.91
CA PHE A 235 -8.05 -2.71 -9.08
C PHE A 235 -9.33 -1.96 -9.45
N GLU A 236 -10.15 -1.63 -8.45
CA GLU A 236 -11.47 -1.04 -8.65
C GLU A 236 -11.44 0.48 -8.49
N SER A 237 -10.27 1.07 -8.18
CA SER A 237 -10.19 2.46 -7.70
C SER A 237 -11.24 2.74 -6.62
N GLU A 238 -11.57 1.70 -5.84
CA GLU A 238 -12.66 1.72 -4.88
C GLU A 238 -12.18 2.37 -3.59
N THR A 239 -12.83 3.43 -3.21
CA THR A 239 -12.53 4.18 -1.99
C THR A 239 -13.47 3.83 -0.83
N ASN A 240 -14.51 3.03 -1.08
CA ASN A 240 -15.45 2.59 -0.07
C ASN A 240 -14.96 1.30 0.60
N GLU A 241 -14.48 1.41 1.83
CA GLU A 241 -13.90 0.32 2.60
C GLU A 241 -14.80 -0.92 2.68
N ALA A 242 -16.12 -0.74 2.85
CA ALA A 242 -17.05 -1.87 2.96
C ALA A 242 -17.22 -2.62 1.63
N ARG A 243 -17.12 -1.94 0.50
CA ARG A 243 -17.15 -2.58 -0.82
C ARG A 243 -15.82 -3.27 -1.11
N THR A 244 -14.71 -2.60 -0.84
CA THR A 244 -13.37 -3.17 -0.97
C THR A 244 -13.24 -4.44 -0.14
N GLU A 245 -13.73 -4.41 1.09
CA GLU A 245 -13.72 -5.57 1.99
C GLU A 245 -14.58 -6.72 1.47
N CYS A 246 -15.74 -6.43 0.88
CA CYS A 246 -16.57 -7.45 0.24
C CYS A 246 -15.86 -8.12 -0.95
N PHE A 247 -15.14 -7.35 -1.75
CA PHE A 247 -14.31 -7.90 -2.83
C PHE A 247 -13.14 -8.73 -2.28
N ALA A 248 -12.52 -8.26 -1.20
CA ALA A 248 -11.45 -9.01 -0.54
C ALA A 248 -11.91 -10.39 -0.07
N VAL A 249 -13.04 -10.46 0.63
CA VAL A 249 -13.66 -11.73 1.08
C VAL A 249 -13.72 -12.76 -0.05
N GLN A 250 -14.20 -12.37 -1.21
CA GLN A 250 -14.39 -13.25 -2.36
C GLN A 250 -13.08 -13.64 -3.05
N ARG A 251 -11.99 -12.91 -2.80
CA ARG A 251 -10.67 -13.15 -3.40
C ARG A 251 -9.67 -13.86 -2.50
N VAL A 252 -10.01 -14.08 -1.22
CA VAL A 252 -9.11 -14.78 -0.28
C VAL A 252 -8.68 -16.14 -0.82
N ARG A 253 -9.63 -16.94 -1.35
CA ARG A 253 -9.35 -18.27 -1.91
C ARG A 253 -8.38 -18.20 -3.10
N GLU A 254 -8.67 -17.33 -4.06
CA GLU A 254 -7.85 -17.16 -5.25
C GLU A 254 -6.45 -16.71 -4.87
N LEU A 255 -6.34 -15.69 -4.03
CA LEU A 255 -5.06 -15.15 -3.60
C LEU A 255 -4.24 -16.18 -2.80
N ALA A 256 -4.86 -16.89 -1.86
CA ALA A 256 -4.19 -17.97 -1.12
C ALA A 256 -3.62 -19.04 -2.06
N THR A 257 -4.36 -19.42 -3.10
CA THR A 257 -3.90 -20.37 -4.11
C THR A 257 -2.70 -19.80 -4.90
N ILE A 258 -2.77 -18.55 -5.33
CA ILE A 258 -1.67 -17.86 -6.03
C ILE A 258 -0.42 -17.78 -5.13
N LEU A 259 -0.61 -17.60 -3.82
CA LEU A 259 0.47 -17.61 -2.82
C LEU A 259 1.03 -19.02 -2.53
N GLY A 260 0.54 -20.05 -3.21
CA GLY A 260 1.09 -21.41 -3.15
C GLY A 260 0.45 -22.33 -2.10
N THR A 261 -0.78 -22.05 -1.69
CA THR A 261 -1.52 -23.01 -0.85
C THR A 261 -2.28 -24.04 -1.69
N SER A 262 -2.64 -25.18 -1.06
CA SER A 262 -3.58 -26.11 -1.69
C SER A 262 -4.98 -25.48 -1.80
N PRO A 263 -5.79 -25.88 -2.80
CA PRO A 263 -7.17 -25.38 -2.91
C PRO A 263 -8.01 -25.64 -1.65
N ALA A 264 -7.81 -26.78 -0.98
CA ALA A 264 -8.51 -27.12 0.26
C ALA A 264 -8.17 -26.13 1.39
N TYR A 265 -6.88 -25.83 1.59
CA TYR A 265 -6.47 -24.87 2.61
C TYR A 265 -6.90 -23.43 2.27
N ALA A 266 -6.90 -23.07 0.99
CA ALA A 266 -7.43 -21.79 0.52
C ALA A 266 -8.93 -21.65 0.82
N ASP A 267 -9.71 -22.72 0.64
CA ASP A 267 -11.13 -22.77 1.01
C ASP A 267 -11.34 -22.61 2.52
N GLU A 268 -10.49 -23.25 3.33
CA GLU A 268 -10.52 -23.10 4.79
C GLU A 268 -10.26 -21.65 5.23
N LEU A 269 -9.23 -21.01 4.66
CA LEU A 269 -8.90 -19.60 4.96
C LEU A 269 -10.05 -18.66 4.57
N ALA A 270 -10.61 -18.80 3.37
CA ALA A 270 -11.74 -18.00 2.91
C ALA A 270 -12.96 -18.17 3.81
N THR A 271 -13.28 -19.42 4.14
CA THR A 271 -14.41 -19.76 5.04
C THR A 271 -14.22 -19.16 6.43
N ALA A 272 -13.02 -19.28 7.01
CA ALA A 272 -12.72 -18.74 8.32
C ALA A 272 -12.79 -17.22 8.30
N TYR A 273 -12.25 -16.57 7.26
CA TYR A 273 -12.35 -15.13 7.15
C TYR A 273 -13.82 -14.68 7.09
N TRP A 274 -14.62 -15.28 6.23
CA TRP A 274 -16.03 -14.95 6.07
C TRP A 274 -16.84 -15.15 7.35
N LYS A 275 -16.69 -16.31 8.00
CA LYS A 275 -17.54 -16.68 9.15
C LYS A 275 -17.07 -16.08 10.46
N ASP A 276 -15.77 -16.01 10.68
CA ASP A 276 -15.21 -15.69 11.99
C ASP A 276 -14.65 -14.28 12.10
N LEU A 277 -14.18 -13.66 10.99
CA LEU A 277 -13.51 -12.37 11.00
C LEU A 277 -14.36 -11.26 10.39
N TYR A 278 -14.89 -11.43 9.20
CA TYR A 278 -15.69 -10.41 8.53
C TYR A 278 -16.84 -9.86 9.37
N PRO A 279 -17.64 -10.67 10.10
CA PRO A 279 -18.71 -10.15 10.96
C PRO A 279 -18.22 -9.29 12.14
N ARG A 280 -16.92 -9.38 12.47
CA ARG A 280 -16.29 -8.63 13.58
C ARG A 280 -15.55 -7.39 13.10
N ASN A 281 -15.43 -7.18 11.80
CA ASN A 281 -14.83 -5.97 11.25
C ASN A 281 -15.60 -4.72 11.71
N PRO A 282 -14.95 -3.56 11.81
CA PRO A 282 -15.64 -2.30 12.11
C PRO A 282 -16.82 -2.05 11.14
N PRO A 283 -17.88 -1.34 11.54
CA PRO A 283 -19.05 -1.10 10.70
C PRO A 283 -18.73 -0.49 9.33
N GLY A 284 -17.67 0.36 9.24
CA GLY A 284 -17.21 0.96 7.98
C GLY A 284 -16.62 -0.04 6.97
N TYR A 285 -16.29 -1.25 7.43
CA TYR A 285 -15.76 -2.35 6.61
C TYR A 285 -16.80 -3.44 6.30
N ARG A 286 -18.05 -3.23 6.62
CA ARG A 286 -19.13 -4.22 6.41
C ARG A 286 -20.30 -3.60 5.65
N THR A 287 -20.89 -4.37 4.76
CA THR A 287 -22.10 -3.95 4.05
C THR A 287 -23.11 -5.10 3.97
N PRO A 288 -24.41 -4.81 4.13
CA PRO A 288 -25.45 -5.81 3.93
C PRO A 288 -25.60 -6.27 2.49
N LEU A 289 -24.90 -5.62 1.54
CA LEU A 289 -24.91 -5.99 0.12
C LEU A 289 -23.90 -7.11 -0.20
N CYS A 290 -23.07 -7.53 0.79
CA CYS A 290 -22.05 -8.57 0.65
C CYS A 290 -22.65 -9.93 1.04
N TYR A 291 -23.15 -10.66 0.08
CA TYR A 291 -23.71 -12.01 0.24
C TYR A 291 -23.79 -12.75 -1.11
N ASP A 292 -23.95 -14.07 -1.07
CA ASP A 292 -24.07 -14.95 -2.24
C ASP A 292 -25.25 -14.50 -3.13
N GLY A 293 -24.98 -14.24 -4.41
CA GLY A 293 -25.93 -13.69 -5.35
C GLY A 293 -26.32 -12.24 -5.10
N GLY A 294 -25.64 -11.53 -4.19
CA GLY A 294 -25.86 -10.14 -3.87
C GLY A 294 -25.31 -9.16 -4.91
N PRO A 295 -25.61 -7.84 -4.76
CA PRO A 295 -25.15 -6.81 -5.72
C PRO A 295 -23.64 -6.65 -5.83
N LEU A 296 -22.87 -7.13 -4.81
CA LEU A 296 -21.40 -7.09 -4.78
C LEU A 296 -20.79 -8.45 -5.01
N ASP A 297 -21.56 -9.45 -5.44
CA ASP A 297 -21.04 -10.75 -5.79
C ASP A 297 -20.30 -10.68 -7.12
N LEU A 298 -19.00 -11.00 -7.09
CA LEU A 298 -18.11 -10.98 -8.26
C LEU A 298 -18.39 -12.15 -9.22
N ASN A 299 -19.09 -13.20 -8.76
CA ASN A 299 -19.40 -14.37 -9.56
C ASN A 299 -20.78 -14.97 -9.20
N PRO A 300 -21.86 -14.25 -9.47
CA PRO A 300 -23.22 -14.63 -9.06
C PRO A 300 -23.71 -15.94 -9.71
N SER A 301 -23.00 -16.45 -10.72
CA SER A 301 -23.27 -17.77 -11.30
C SER A 301 -22.57 -18.92 -10.58
N SER A 302 -21.64 -18.64 -9.69
CA SER A 302 -20.93 -19.63 -8.88
C SER A 302 -21.86 -20.18 -7.80
N LYS A 303 -21.73 -21.48 -7.51
CA LYS A 303 -22.36 -22.10 -6.33
C LYS A 303 -21.44 -22.04 -5.09
N ARG A 304 -20.34 -21.32 -5.17
CA ARG A 304 -19.34 -21.17 -4.12
C ARG A 304 -19.34 -19.75 -3.58
N TRP A 305 -19.53 -19.62 -2.28
CA TRP A 305 -19.41 -18.38 -1.55
C TRP A 305 -18.61 -18.60 -0.26
N PRO A 306 -17.75 -17.72 0.10
CA PRO A 306 -17.07 -16.68 -0.70
C PRO A 306 -15.96 -17.30 -1.56
#